data_0d3bedc25647556b24b77e55c95a199d
#
_entry.id   0d3bedc25647556b24b77e55c95a199d
#
_cell.length_a   1.000
_cell.length_b   1.000
_cell.length_c   1.000
_cell.angle_alpha   90.00
_cell.angle_beta   90.00
_cell.angle_gamma   90.00
#
_symmetry.space_group_name_H-M   'P 1'
#
loop_
_entity.id
_entity.type
_entity.pdbx_description
1 polymer ?
#
loop_
_entity_poly.entity_id
_entity_poly.type
_entity_poly.pdbx_seq_one_letter_code
_entity_poly.pdbx_strand_id
1 'polypeptide(L)'
;KKSVPAIVVTTAKLPIDVAKDMAPILPTFVEYDQLGLVRWIDCTTPTANGKTVKEKNVWRVNGPTDFDAMFSIISQLDEEFKAKYPYFRLAFMTLSSSITQAEERDALNFFQRLVNRLRQTKVVSLFALERGMHTDQTIEALEHTVDGALHFRQDKQKTQLQVAGLSEVQTRDWVPYKFTNQA
;
A
#
# COMPACT_ATOMS: atom_id res chain seq x y z
N LYS A 1 4.68 17.04 -16.86
CA LYS A 1 3.92 16.38 -15.76
C LYS A 1 4.70 16.60 -14.48
N LYS A 2 4.04 17.05 -13.38
CA LYS A 2 4.69 17.15 -12.08
C LYS A 2 4.92 15.72 -11.57
N SER A 3 6.15 15.37 -11.26
CA SER A 3 6.49 14.08 -10.64
C SER A 3 5.88 14.03 -9.24
N VAL A 4 5.16 12.97 -8.92
CA VAL A 4 4.53 12.76 -7.62
C VAL A 4 5.29 11.65 -6.91
N PRO A 5 5.90 11.91 -5.73
CA PRO A 5 6.59 10.87 -5.00
C PRO A 5 5.61 9.85 -4.42
N ALA A 6 6.13 8.67 -4.12
CA ALA A 6 5.37 7.56 -3.54
C ALA A 6 6.12 6.88 -2.41
N ILE A 7 5.37 6.40 -1.41
CA ILE A 7 5.83 5.46 -0.40
C ILE A 7 5.23 4.10 -0.75
N VAL A 8 6.06 3.08 -0.82
CA VAL A 8 5.62 1.69 -1.04
C VAL A 8 6.05 0.86 0.16
N VAL A 9 5.07 0.30 0.86
CA VAL A 9 5.31 -0.65 1.97
C VAL A 9 5.16 -2.06 1.43
N THR A 10 6.21 -2.87 1.59
CA THR A 10 6.23 -4.26 1.13
C THR A 10 6.32 -5.22 2.31
N THR A 11 5.37 -6.16 2.41
CA THR A 11 5.27 -7.10 3.53
C THR A 11 5.37 -8.56 3.12
N ALA A 12 5.29 -8.86 1.81
CA ALA A 12 5.30 -10.21 1.26
C ALA A 12 6.30 -10.41 0.12
N LYS A 13 6.73 -9.33 -0.56
CA LYS A 13 7.70 -9.35 -1.65
C LYS A 13 8.83 -8.38 -1.36
N LEU A 14 10.03 -8.67 -1.84
CA LEU A 14 11.14 -7.73 -1.79
C LEU A 14 10.88 -6.49 -2.65
N PRO A 15 11.34 -5.30 -2.27
CA PRO A 15 11.21 -4.08 -3.09
C PRO A 15 11.70 -4.26 -4.53
N ILE A 16 12.82 -4.98 -4.71
CA ILE A 16 13.39 -5.24 -6.05
C ILE A 16 12.46 -6.08 -6.92
N ASP A 17 11.72 -7.02 -6.34
CA ASP A 17 10.80 -7.88 -7.10
C ASP A 17 9.52 -7.12 -7.46
N VAL A 18 9.02 -6.28 -6.55
CA VAL A 18 7.91 -5.35 -6.88
C VAL A 18 8.32 -4.40 -7.99
N ALA A 19 9.54 -3.85 -7.96
CA ALA A 19 10.03 -2.98 -9.02
C ALA A 19 10.13 -3.70 -10.38
N LYS A 20 10.56 -4.98 -10.41
CA LYS A 20 10.57 -5.80 -11.61
C LYS A 20 9.16 -6.07 -12.15
N ASP A 21 8.20 -6.36 -11.27
CA ASP A 21 6.81 -6.58 -11.64
C ASP A 21 6.15 -5.32 -12.22
N MET A 22 6.57 -4.15 -11.74
CA MET A 22 6.07 -2.85 -12.23
C MET A 22 6.66 -2.42 -13.57
N ALA A 23 7.89 -2.83 -13.91
CA ALA A 23 8.57 -2.39 -15.11
C ALA A 23 7.81 -2.65 -16.43
N PRO A 24 7.15 -3.82 -16.64
CA PRO A 24 6.33 -4.08 -17.82
C PRO A 24 5.05 -3.22 -17.89
N ILE A 25 4.52 -2.81 -16.72
CA ILE A 25 3.26 -2.03 -16.60
C ILE A 25 3.55 -0.55 -16.75
N LEU A 26 4.63 -0.08 -16.14
CA LEU A 26 5.07 1.31 -16.15
C LEU A 26 6.57 1.37 -16.41
N PRO A 27 7.01 1.42 -17.68
CA PRO A 27 8.43 1.40 -18.05
C PRO A 27 9.28 2.48 -17.37
N THR A 28 8.69 3.65 -17.09
CA THR A 28 9.35 4.77 -16.39
C THR A 28 9.47 4.55 -14.88
N PHE A 29 8.96 3.46 -14.33
CA PHE A 29 9.00 3.20 -12.88
C PHE A 29 10.44 3.13 -12.34
N VAL A 30 11.33 2.47 -13.09
CA VAL A 30 12.74 2.33 -12.72
C VAL A 30 13.43 3.70 -12.62
N GLU A 31 13.12 4.62 -13.52
CA GLU A 31 13.64 5.98 -13.48
C GLU A 31 13.17 6.74 -12.24
N TYR A 32 11.89 6.62 -11.90
CA TYR A 32 11.31 7.24 -10.69
C TYR A 32 11.93 6.68 -9.42
N ASP A 33 12.20 5.38 -9.37
CA ASP A 33 12.89 4.75 -8.25
C ASP A 33 14.33 5.24 -8.12
N GLN A 34 15.09 5.29 -9.22
CA GLN A 34 16.47 5.80 -9.26
C GLN A 34 16.57 7.28 -8.86
N LEU A 35 15.59 8.09 -9.26
CA LEU A 35 15.49 9.50 -8.85
C LEU A 35 15.08 9.68 -7.38
N GLY A 36 14.83 8.58 -6.66
CA GLY A 36 14.39 8.60 -5.28
C GLY A 36 12.98 9.15 -5.08
N LEU A 37 12.15 9.15 -6.12
CA LEU A 37 10.73 9.48 -6.03
C LEU A 37 9.91 8.33 -5.44
N VAL A 38 10.43 7.11 -5.46
CA VAL A 38 9.87 5.97 -4.75
C VAL A 38 10.67 5.75 -3.47
N ARG A 39 9.98 5.71 -2.33
CA ARG A 39 10.53 5.37 -1.02
C ARG A 39 9.96 4.03 -0.59
N TRP A 40 10.82 3.11 -0.22
CA TRP A 40 10.44 1.76 0.16
C TRP A 40 10.50 1.56 1.66
N ILE A 41 9.47 0.94 2.21
CA ILE A 41 9.50 0.37 3.56
C ILE A 41 9.47 -1.15 3.38
N ASP A 42 10.61 -1.77 3.59
CA ASP A 42 10.82 -3.20 3.41
C ASP A 42 10.62 -3.92 4.75
N CYS A 43 9.52 -4.65 4.86
CA CYS A 43 9.18 -5.49 6.00
C CYS A 43 9.53 -6.97 5.77
N THR A 44 10.22 -7.30 4.66
CA THR A 44 10.51 -8.70 4.28
C THR A 44 11.94 -9.10 4.56
N THR A 45 12.88 -8.15 4.52
CA THR A 45 14.30 -8.41 4.76
C THR A 45 14.59 -8.34 6.26
N PRO A 46 15.11 -9.43 6.89
CA PRO A 46 15.46 -9.40 8.29
C PRO A 46 16.46 -8.29 8.62
N THR A 47 16.25 -7.61 9.74
CA THR A 47 17.16 -6.58 10.24
C THR A 47 18.03 -7.12 11.38
N ALA A 48 19.30 -6.73 11.40
CA ALA A 48 20.19 -7.08 12.50
C ALA A 48 19.71 -6.42 13.80
N ASN A 49 19.55 -7.21 14.86
CA ASN A 49 19.12 -6.76 16.19
C ASN A 49 17.76 -6.04 16.23
N GLY A 50 16.87 -6.30 15.26
CA GLY A 50 15.54 -5.70 15.21
C GLY A 50 15.52 -4.18 15.01
N LYS A 51 16.61 -3.56 14.59
CA LYS A 51 16.70 -2.12 14.40
C LYS A 51 16.39 -1.74 12.95
N THR A 52 15.68 -0.66 12.78
CA THR A 52 15.46 -0.07 11.44
C THR A 52 16.79 0.29 10.78
N VAL A 53 16.94 -0.12 9.52
CA VAL A 53 18.11 0.17 8.68
C VAL A 53 17.66 0.98 7.47
N LYS A 54 18.36 2.07 7.19
CA LYS A 54 18.14 2.90 6.01
C LYS A 54 19.27 2.75 5.01
N GLU A 55 18.94 2.36 3.79
CA GLU A 55 19.87 2.31 2.66
C GLU A 55 19.26 3.05 1.47
N LYS A 56 19.84 4.17 1.08
CA LYS A 56 19.33 5.04 0.00
C LYS A 56 17.85 5.40 0.20
N ASN A 57 16.97 4.87 -0.66
CA ASN A 57 15.51 5.07 -0.64
C ASN A 57 14.74 3.91 0.00
N VAL A 58 15.43 2.97 0.65
CA VAL A 58 14.83 1.79 1.32
C VAL A 58 15.03 1.88 2.82
N TRP A 59 13.96 1.74 3.58
CA TRP A 59 13.94 1.55 5.04
C TRP A 59 13.54 0.12 5.33
N ARG A 60 14.42 -0.66 5.96
CA ARG A 60 14.11 -2.00 6.45
C ARG A 60 13.66 -1.94 7.89
N VAL A 61 12.52 -2.56 8.19
CA VAL A 61 11.96 -2.67 9.54
C VAL A 61 11.95 -4.13 9.99
N ASN A 62 11.67 -4.36 11.27
CA ASN A 62 11.73 -5.71 11.86
C ASN A 62 10.45 -6.52 11.56
N GLY A 63 10.11 -6.65 10.29
CA GLY A 63 8.98 -7.46 9.82
C GLY A 63 7.66 -6.69 9.66
N PRO A 64 6.61 -7.41 9.21
CA PRO A 64 5.32 -6.81 8.87
C PRO A 64 4.46 -6.41 10.08
N THR A 65 4.93 -6.70 11.30
CA THR A 65 4.27 -6.34 12.56
C THR A 65 4.97 -5.20 13.31
N ASP A 66 6.06 -4.66 12.76
CA ASP A 66 6.76 -3.51 13.33
C ASP A 66 6.01 -2.19 13.02
N PHE A 67 4.79 -2.09 13.56
CA PHE A 67 3.85 -1.01 13.27
C PHE A 67 4.37 0.36 13.67
N ASP A 68 5.10 0.45 14.77
CA ASP A 68 5.62 1.73 15.25
C ASP A 68 6.76 2.24 14.37
N ALA A 69 7.66 1.37 13.90
CA ALA A 69 8.68 1.75 12.93
C ALA A 69 8.06 2.17 11.60
N MET A 70 7.12 1.39 11.06
CA MET A 70 6.40 1.76 9.83
C MET A 70 5.71 3.12 9.95
N PHE A 71 4.96 3.35 11.02
CA PHE A 71 4.27 4.60 11.26
C PHE A 71 5.24 5.78 11.39
N SER A 72 6.33 5.61 12.11
CA SER A 72 7.38 6.62 12.28
C SER A 72 8.02 7.00 10.95
N ILE A 73 8.39 6.02 10.12
CA ILE A 73 9.00 6.24 8.81
C ILE A 73 8.01 6.94 7.86
N ILE A 74 6.76 6.48 7.80
CA ILE A 74 5.73 7.13 6.96
C ILE A 74 5.55 8.60 7.40
N SER A 75 5.53 8.85 8.71
CA SER A 75 5.41 10.21 9.24
C SER A 75 6.60 11.09 8.89
N GLN A 76 7.81 10.57 8.98
CA GLN A 76 9.04 11.27 8.57
C GLN A 76 9.04 11.59 7.07
N LEU A 77 8.65 10.62 6.22
CA LEU A 77 8.59 10.81 4.78
C LEU A 77 7.46 11.79 4.36
N ASP A 78 6.34 11.79 5.07
CA ASP A 78 5.26 12.77 4.89
C ASP A 78 5.79 14.20 5.08
N GLU A 79 6.53 14.46 6.17
CA GLU A 79 7.14 15.78 6.42
C GLU A 79 8.22 16.12 5.36
N GLU A 80 9.06 15.16 4.97
CA GLU A 80 10.06 15.34 3.92
C GLU A 80 9.39 15.72 2.57
N PHE A 81 8.31 15.03 2.21
CA PHE A 81 7.62 15.27 0.95
C PHE A 81 6.82 16.56 0.94
N LYS A 82 6.14 16.92 2.04
CA LYS A 82 5.42 18.20 2.16
C LYS A 82 6.29 19.42 1.93
N ALA A 83 7.57 19.34 2.29
CA ALA A 83 8.51 20.42 2.07
C ALA A 83 8.82 20.67 0.58
N LYS A 84 8.60 19.68 -0.31
CA LYS A 84 9.03 19.71 -1.72
C LYS A 84 7.89 19.49 -2.72
N TYR A 85 6.82 18.80 -2.29
CA TYR A 85 5.74 18.34 -3.18
C TYR A 85 4.38 18.70 -2.58
N PRO A 86 3.37 19.01 -3.41
CA PRO A 86 2.03 19.35 -2.93
C PRO A 86 1.29 18.15 -2.33
N TYR A 87 1.66 16.93 -2.72
CA TYR A 87 1.10 15.65 -2.26
C TYR A 87 2.02 14.49 -2.64
N PHE A 88 1.80 13.34 -2.04
CA PHE A 88 2.44 12.06 -2.41
C PHE A 88 1.39 10.95 -2.52
N ARG A 89 1.83 9.72 -2.81
CA ARG A 89 1.01 8.51 -2.85
C ARG A 89 1.56 7.50 -1.87
N LEU A 90 0.68 6.64 -1.35
CA LEU A 90 1.09 5.50 -0.53
C LEU A 90 0.48 4.23 -1.10
N ALA A 91 1.29 3.17 -1.24
CA ALA A 91 0.84 1.82 -1.57
C ALA A 91 1.33 0.85 -0.48
N PHE A 92 0.41 0.17 0.19
CA PHE A 92 0.69 -0.86 1.17
C PHE A 92 0.42 -2.24 0.55
N MET A 93 1.49 -3.00 0.29
CA MET A 93 1.46 -4.24 -0.49
C MET A 93 2.05 -5.40 0.34
N THR A 94 1.33 -6.12 1.10
CA THR A 94 -0.09 -6.27 1.33
C THR A 94 -0.38 -6.13 2.83
N LEU A 95 -1.56 -5.70 3.22
CA LEU A 95 -1.94 -5.59 4.63
C LEU A 95 -2.20 -6.96 5.27
N SER A 96 -2.55 -7.97 4.46
CA SER A 96 -2.85 -9.33 4.94
C SER A 96 -1.72 -9.95 5.74
N SER A 97 -0.45 -9.77 5.33
CA SER A 97 0.70 -10.29 6.08
C SER A 97 0.83 -9.67 7.48
N SER A 98 0.50 -8.38 7.60
CA SER A 98 0.53 -7.69 8.89
C SER A 98 -0.57 -8.20 9.83
N ILE A 99 -1.78 -8.43 9.29
CA ILE A 99 -2.92 -8.93 10.07
C ILE A 99 -2.70 -10.38 10.51
N THR A 100 -2.18 -11.25 9.62
CA THR A 100 -2.00 -12.67 9.94
C THR A 100 -0.85 -12.96 10.89
N GLN A 101 0.13 -12.07 11.00
CA GLN A 101 1.32 -12.24 11.86
C GLN A 101 1.24 -11.44 13.17
N ALA A 102 0.25 -10.58 13.35
CA ALA A 102 0.02 -9.81 14.57
C ALA A 102 -1.25 -10.30 15.28
N GLU A 103 -1.46 -9.80 16.50
CA GLU A 103 -2.80 -9.80 17.07
C GLU A 103 -3.71 -8.89 16.22
N GLU A 104 -4.87 -9.41 15.81
CA GLU A 104 -5.78 -8.69 14.89
C GLU A 104 -6.11 -7.28 15.38
N ARG A 105 -6.33 -7.13 16.67
CA ARG A 105 -6.60 -5.84 17.32
C ARG A 105 -5.49 -4.82 17.09
N ASP A 106 -4.24 -5.25 17.18
CA ASP A 106 -3.08 -4.35 17.02
C ASP A 106 -2.92 -3.93 15.55
N ALA A 107 -3.15 -4.86 14.63
CA ALA A 107 -3.15 -4.56 13.20
C ALA A 107 -4.27 -3.57 12.83
N LEU A 108 -5.49 -3.76 13.34
CA LEU A 108 -6.61 -2.84 13.11
C LEU A 108 -6.35 -1.46 13.74
N ASN A 109 -5.79 -1.40 14.94
CA ASN A 109 -5.42 -0.14 15.59
C ASN A 109 -4.35 0.61 14.79
N PHE A 110 -3.32 -0.09 14.32
CA PHE A 110 -2.30 0.50 13.46
C PHE A 110 -2.92 1.06 12.18
N PHE A 111 -3.74 0.27 11.50
CA PHE A 111 -4.41 0.66 10.26
C PHE A 111 -5.28 1.92 10.47
N GLN A 112 -6.09 1.96 11.51
CA GLN A 112 -6.93 3.10 11.82
C GLN A 112 -6.09 4.37 12.12
N ARG A 113 -5.01 4.24 12.89
CA ARG A 113 -4.08 5.36 13.16
C ARG A 113 -3.46 5.87 11.87
N LEU A 114 -3.02 4.96 10.99
CA LEU A 114 -2.39 5.30 9.72
C LEU A 114 -3.36 6.02 8.79
N VAL A 115 -4.57 5.47 8.58
CA VAL A 115 -5.60 6.09 7.74
C VAL A 115 -5.98 7.47 8.26
N ASN A 116 -6.18 7.62 9.58
CA ASN A 116 -6.51 8.91 10.19
C ASN A 116 -5.41 9.96 9.96
N ARG A 117 -4.14 9.56 10.04
CA ARG A 117 -3.03 10.46 9.72
C ARG A 117 -3.03 10.84 8.22
N LEU A 118 -3.20 9.87 7.34
CA LEU A 118 -3.19 10.10 5.89
C LEU A 118 -4.34 10.99 5.42
N ARG A 119 -5.51 10.93 6.09
CA ARG A 119 -6.64 11.84 5.84
C ARG A 119 -6.34 13.30 6.15
N GLN A 120 -5.45 13.57 7.12
CA GLN A 120 -5.01 14.93 7.43
C GLN A 120 -4.11 15.53 6.35
N THR A 121 -3.69 14.71 5.40
CA THR A 121 -2.84 15.08 4.28
C THR A 121 -3.58 14.82 2.96
N LYS A 122 -3.19 15.49 1.88
CA LYS A 122 -3.81 15.27 0.55
C LYS A 122 -3.23 14.03 -0.14
N VAL A 123 -3.14 12.92 0.58
CA VAL A 123 -2.55 11.66 0.11
C VAL A 123 -3.64 10.73 -0.37
N VAL A 124 -3.45 10.17 -1.56
CA VAL A 124 -4.19 8.98 -1.98
C VAL A 124 -3.39 7.77 -1.56
N SER A 125 -4.01 6.89 -0.78
CA SER A 125 -3.41 5.65 -0.28
C SER A 125 -4.19 4.44 -0.78
N LEU A 126 -3.44 3.39 -1.16
CA LEU A 126 -3.97 2.10 -1.57
C LEU A 126 -3.46 1.03 -0.60
N PHE A 127 -4.35 0.20 -0.10
CA PHE A 127 -4.05 -0.92 0.77
C PHE A 127 -4.52 -2.20 0.09
N ALA A 128 -3.58 -3.07 -0.28
CA ALA A 128 -3.92 -4.37 -0.84
C ALA A 128 -4.28 -5.35 0.28
N LEU A 129 -5.32 -6.14 0.08
CA LEU A 129 -5.80 -7.18 0.99
C LEU A 129 -6.17 -8.43 0.19
N GLU A 130 -5.71 -9.58 0.62
CA GLU A 130 -6.08 -10.88 0.04
C GLU A 130 -7.38 -11.39 0.66
N ARG A 131 -8.43 -11.43 -0.15
CA ARG A 131 -9.71 -11.98 0.27
C ARG A 131 -9.60 -13.49 0.52
N GLY A 132 -10.23 -13.97 1.58
CA GLY A 132 -10.18 -15.39 1.99
C GLY A 132 -9.10 -15.72 3.02
N MET A 133 -8.22 -14.78 3.35
CA MET A 133 -7.26 -14.91 4.46
C MET A 133 -7.80 -14.38 5.79
N HIS A 134 -8.90 -13.63 5.77
CA HIS A 134 -9.47 -12.92 6.92
C HIS A 134 -10.96 -13.21 7.05
N THR A 135 -11.49 -13.00 8.25
CA THR A 135 -12.93 -13.07 8.48
C THR A 135 -13.66 -11.93 7.79
N ASP A 136 -14.92 -12.12 7.43
CA ASP A 136 -15.73 -11.05 6.85
C ASP A 136 -15.82 -9.84 7.81
N GLN A 137 -15.87 -10.09 9.12
CA GLN A 137 -15.87 -9.04 10.15
C GLN A 137 -14.61 -8.17 10.10
N THR A 138 -13.43 -8.79 9.93
CA THR A 138 -12.15 -8.07 9.78
C THR A 138 -12.16 -7.21 8.51
N ILE A 139 -12.64 -7.77 7.39
CA ILE A 139 -12.72 -7.06 6.11
C ILE A 139 -13.66 -5.85 6.23
N GLU A 140 -14.85 -6.04 6.80
CA GLU A 140 -15.82 -4.97 7.04
C GLU A 140 -15.24 -3.86 7.93
N ALA A 141 -14.52 -4.20 9.00
CA ALA A 141 -13.86 -3.22 9.87
C ALA A 141 -12.83 -2.37 9.13
N LEU A 142 -12.04 -2.99 8.23
CA LEU A 142 -11.08 -2.29 7.39
C LEU A 142 -11.79 -1.40 6.36
N GLU A 143 -12.84 -1.89 5.71
CA GLU A 143 -13.61 -1.14 4.71
C GLU A 143 -14.31 0.08 5.32
N HIS A 144 -14.82 -0.03 6.54
CA HIS A 144 -15.38 1.11 7.28
C HIS A 144 -14.34 2.19 7.63
N THR A 145 -13.07 1.81 7.68
CA THR A 145 -12.00 2.74 8.02
C THR A 145 -11.54 3.57 6.81
N VAL A 146 -11.73 3.10 5.57
CA VAL A 146 -11.29 3.78 4.33
C VAL A 146 -12.44 4.52 3.64
N ASP A 147 -12.12 5.31 2.62
CA ASP A 147 -13.11 6.10 1.89
C ASP A 147 -13.84 5.26 0.82
N GLY A 148 -13.27 4.12 0.45
CA GLY A 148 -13.89 3.17 -0.48
C GLY A 148 -13.02 1.96 -0.74
N ALA A 149 -13.60 0.95 -1.36
CA ALA A 149 -12.95 -0.31 -1.70
C ALA A 149 -13.12 -0.67 -3.18
N LEU A 150 -12.10 -1.31 -3.71
CA LEU A 150 -12.12 -1.93 -5.04
C LEU A 150 -12.05 -3.44 -4.84
N HIS A 151 -13.15 -4.14 -5.14
CA HIS A 151 -13.21 -5.58 -5.05
C HIS A 151 -12.89 -6.20 -6.41
N PHE A 152 -11.93 -7.11 -6.42
CA PHE A 152 -11.56 -7.89 -7.60
C PHE A 152 -11.96 -9.34 -7.39
N ARG A 153 -12.57 -9.95 -8.39
CA ARG A 153 -12.84 -11.38 -8.39
C ARG A 153 -12.56 -12.01 -9.75
N GLN A 154 -12.18 -13.28 -9.72
CA GLN A 154 -12.04 -14.09 -10.91
C GLN A 154 -12.96 -15.30 -10.78
N ASP A 155 -13.87 -15.46 -11.73
CA ASP A 155 -14.72 -16.64 -11.87
C ASP A 155 -14.44 -17.29 -13.23
N LYS A 156 -13.87 -18.52 -13.16
CA LYS A 156 -13.50 -19.40 -14.30
C LYS A 156 -12.89 -18.67 -15.52
N GLN A 157 -13.61 -17.78 -16.17
CA GLN A 157 -13.17 -17.08 -17.39
C GLN A 157 -13.40 -15.57 -17.35
N LYS A 158 -13.95 -15.04 -16.24
CA LYS A 158 -14.30 -13.62 -16.13
C LYS A 158 -13.58 -12.97 -14.97
N THR A 159 -12.82 -11.94 -15.26
CA THR A 159 -12.31 -11.02 -14.25
C THR A 159 -13.30 -9.86 -14.09
N GLN A 160 -13.65 -9.54 -12.86
CA GLN A 160 -14.64 -8.50 -12.56
C GLN A 160 -14.15 -7.61 -11.43
N LEU A 161 -14.51 -6.33 -11.52
CA LEU A 161 -14.26 -5.28 -10.54
C LEU A 161 -15.59 -4.74 -10.02
N GLN A 162 -15.64 -4.45 -8.74
CA GLN A 162 -16.73 -3.71 -8.10
C GLN A 162 -16.15 -2.57 -7.28
N VAL A 163 -16.82 -1.41 -7.31
CA VAL A 163 -16.45 -0.25 -6.50
C VAL A 163 -17.46 -0.09 -5.37
N ALA A 164 -16.98 -0.03 -4.14
CA ALA A 164 -17.77 0.20 -2.94
C ALA A 164 -17.31 1.46 -2.20
N GLY A 165 -18.22 2.14 -1.50
CA GLY A 165 -17.91 3.24 -0.59
C GLY A 165 -17.66 4.61 -1.23
N LEU A 166 -17.15 4.69 -2.45
CA LEU A 166 -16.91 5.97 -3.15
C LEU A 166 -18.24 6.61 -3.58
N SER A 167 -18.35 7.94 -3.43
CA SER A 167 -19.61 8.67 -3.63
C SER A 167 -20.00 8.78 -5.11
N GLU A 168 -19.04 8.99 -6.00
CA GLU A 168 -19.27 9.25 -7.44
C GLU A 168 -18.83 8.06 -8.29
N VAL A 169 -19.67 7.02 -8.35
CA VAL A 169 -19.45 5.87 -9.23
C VAL A 169 -20.65 5.68 -10.16
N GLN A 170 -20.39 5.32 -11.42
CA GLN A 170 -21.45 5.11 -12.42
C GLN A 170 -22.32 3.89 -12.09
N THR A 171 -21.74 2.86 -11.51
CA THR A 171 -22.44 1.65 -11.08
C THR A 171 -21.75 1.02 -9.88
N ARG A 172 -22.53 0.34 -9.04
CA ARG A 172 -22.06 -0.50 -7.94
C ARG A 172 -22.11 -1.98 -8.27
N ASP A 173 -22.43 -2.31 -9.52
CA ASP A 173 -22.45 -3.69 -10.01
C ASP A 173 -21.04 -4.19 -10.30
N TRP A 174 -20.92 -5.51 -10.46
CA TRP A 174 -19.69 -6.13 -10.92
C TRP A 174 -19.48 -5.86 -12.41
N VAL A 175 -18.43 -5.14 -12.75
CA VAL A 175 -18.06 -4.79 -14.11
C VAL A 175 -16.96 -5.70 -14.61
N PRO A 176 -17.10 -6.37 -15.75
CA PRO A 176 -16.03 -7.15 -16.35
C PRO A 176 -14.88 -6.23 -16.79
N TYR A 177 -13.63 -6.66 -16.57
CA TYR A 177 -12.46 -5.95 -17.06
C TYR A 177 -11.45 -6.92 -17.68
N LYS A 178 -10.56 -6.40 -18.49
CA LYS A 178 -9.42 -7.14 -19.05
C LYS A 178 -8.14 -6.35 -18.77
N PHE A 179 -7.09 -7.07 -18.38
CA PHE A 179 -5.77 -6.48 -18.40
C PHE A 179 -5.30 -6.33 -19.84
N THR A 180 -4.93 -5.13 -20.21
CA THR A 180 -4.25 -4.86 -21.47
C THR A 180 -2.91 -4.22 -21.16
N ASN A 181 -1.84 -4.70 -21.79
CA ASN A 181 -0.50 -4.09 -21.68
C ASN A 181 -0.37 -2.81 -22.54
N GLN A 182 -1.48 -2.16 -22.85
CA GLN A 182 -1.48 -0.89 -23.57
C GLN A 182 -1.51 0.25 -22.55
N ALA A 183 -0.36 0.90 -22.39
CA ALA A 183 -0.23 2.19 -21.71
C ALA A 183 -0.60 3.33 -22.65
#